data_ce96991234eef8523e3867fc96e7f2f2
#
_entry.id   ce96991234eef8523e3867fc96e7f2f2
#
_cell.length_a   1.000
_cell.length_b   1.000
_cell.length_c   1.000
_cell.angle_alpha   90.00
_cell.angle_beta   90.00
_cell.angle_gamma   90.00
#
_symmetry.space_group_name_H-M   'P 1'
#
loop_
_entity.id
_entity.type
_entity.pdbx_description
1 polymer ?
#
loop_
_entity_poly.entity_id
_entity_poly.type
_entity_poly.pdbx_seq_one_letter_code
_entity_poly.pdbx_strand_id
1 'polypeptide(L)'
;MALLFIGIDPSTGGGNCPAVWVDQPEGAGAEPELVLQGWLADAAMLERCAQDSPRPDTEAVIRIPARMVKQIREACDVVERSQL
;
A
#
# COMPACT_ATOMS: atom_id res chain seq x y z
N MET A 1 -5.66 15.35 -6.44
CA MET A 1 -5.62 13.97 -5.95
C MET A 1 -7.00 13.32 -6.08
N ALA A 2 -7.05 12.19 -6.76
CA ALA A 2 -8.27 11.39 -6.85
C ALA A 2 -7.96 10.03 -6.22
N LEU A 3 -8.39 9.87 -4.98
CA LEU A 3 -8.09 8.68 -4.19
C LEU A 3 -9.23 7.67 -4.36
N LEU A 4 -8.93 6.57 -5.05
CA LEU A 4 -9.89 5.50 -5.29
C LEU A 4 -9.70 4.39 -4.26
N PHE A 5 -10.73 4.13 -3.47
CA PHE A 5 -10.70 3.04 -2.50
C PHE A 5 -10.84 1.69 -3.21
N ILE A 6 -9.90 0.79 -2.98
CA ILE A 6 -9.91 -0.55 -3.61
C ILE A 6 -10.47 -1.60 -2.66
N GLY A 7 -10.04 -1.62 -1.42
CA GLY A 7 -10.54 -2.61 -0.49
C GLY A 7 -9.89 -2.56 0.88
N ILE A 8 -10.51 -3.27 1.80
CA ILE A 8 -10.10 -3.37 3.19
C ILE A 8 -10.06 -4.85 3.57
N ASP A 9 -9.24 -5.21 4.54
CA ASP A 9 -9.17 -6.59 5.01
C ASP A 9 -10.51 -7.00 5.65
N PRO A 10 -11.22 -7.97 5.06
CA PRO A 10 -12.53 -8.38 5.58
C PRO A 10 -12.45 -9.19 6.88
N SER A 11 -11.28 -9.71 7.20
CA SER A 11 -11.09 -10.60 8.35
C SER A 11 -10.70 -9.88 9.62
N THR A 12 -10.32 -8.60 9.52
CA THR A 12 -9.95 -7.79 10.67
C THR A 12 -11.13 -6.92 11.06
N GLY A 13 -11.60 -7.01 12.28
CA GLY A 13 -12.68 -6.18 12.79
C GLY A 13 -12.15 -5.03 13.64
N GLY A 14 -13.05 -4.11 13.99
CA GLY A 14 -12.78 -3.14 15.05
C GLY A 14 -11.76 -2.06 14.76
N GLY A 15 -11.59 -1.66 13.51
CA GLY A 15 -10.77 -0.50 13.17
C GLY A 15 -9.28 -0.76 13.03
N ASN A 16 -8.89 -2.02 12.94
CA ASN A 16 -7.49 -2.43 12.84
C ASN A 16 -7.23 -3.07 11.48
N CYS A 17 -7.78 -2.46 10.44
CA CYS A 17 -7.90 -3.11 9.14
C CYS A 17 -6.94 -2.52 8.12
N PRO A 18 -5.99 -3.32 7.62
CA PRO A 18 -5.22 -2.94 6.42
C PRO A 18 -6.15 -2.61 5.26
N ALA A 19 -5.75 -1.66 4.45
CA ALA A 19 -6.57 -1.18 3.34
C ALA A 19 -5.70 -0.72 2.18
N VAL A 20 -6.27 -0.66 0.99
CA VAL A 20 -5.57 -0.34 -0.25
C VAL A 20 -6.37 0.69 -1.04
N TRP A 21 -5.68 1.71 -1.52
CA TRP A 21 -6.21 2.74 -2.43
C TRP A 21 -5.28 2.89 -3.63
N VAL A 22 -5.80 3.49 -4.66
CA VAL A 22 -5.00 3.99 -5.78
C VAL A 22 -5.15 5.50 -5.80
N ASP A 23 -4.03 6.22 -5.82
CA ASP A 23 -4.04 7.65 -6.05
C ASP A 23 -3.83 7.91 -7.53
N GLN A 24 -4.85 8.49 -8.17
CA GLN A 24 -4.79 8.89 -9.58
C GLN A 24 -4.57 10.40 -9.61
N PRO A 25 -3.32 10.86 -9.78
CA PRO A 25 -3.04 12.28 -9.75
C PRO A 25 -3.65 13.00 -10.94
N GLU A 26 -3.95 14.28 -10.75
CA GLU A 26 -4.42 15.14 -11.82
C GLU A 26 -3.23 15.57 -12.65
N GLY A 27 -3.48 15.76 -13.94
CA GLY A 27 -2.45 16.25 -14.86
C GLY A 27 -1.79 15.14 -15.66
N ALA A 28 -1.48 15.47 -16.92
CA ALA A 28 -0.87 14.55 -17.85
C ALA A 28 0.57 14.23 -17.41
N GLY A 29 0.92 12.96 -17.45
CA GLY A 29 2.28 12.50 -17.15
C GLY A 29 2.58 12.27 -15.67
N ALA A 30 1.63 12.55 -14.78
CA ALA A 30 1.81 12.23 -13.36
C ALA A 30 1.60 10.73 -13.15
N GLU A 31 2.52 10.10 -12.41
CA GLU A 31 2.46 8.68 -12.14
C GLU A 31 1.45 8.36 -11.04
N PRO A 32 0.53 7.41 -11.25
CA PRO A 32 -0.34 6.97 -10.16
C PRO A 32 0.46 6.25 -9.08
N GLU A 33 -0.07 6.25 -7.87
CA GLU A 33 0.58 5.60 -6.73
C GLU A 33 -0.35 4.60 -6.06
N LEU A 34 0.23 3.52 -5.57
CA LEU A 34 -0.45 2.61 -4.67
C LEU A 34 -0.35 3.16 -3.25
N VAL A 35 -1.48 3.31 -2.58
CA VAL A 35 -1.53 3.82 -1.21
C VAL A 35 -1.97 2.69 -0.30
N LEU A 36 -1.15 2.36 0.67
CA LEU A 36 -1.36 1.18 1.52
C LEU A 36 -1.41 1.57 2.99
N GLN A 37 -2.41 1.05 3.69
CA GLN A 37 -2.49 1.10 5.14
C GLN A 37 -2.23 -0.29 5.67
N GLY A 38 -1.29 -0.43 6.57
CA GLY A 38 -0.92 -1.71 7.13
C GLY A 38 -0.50 -1.59 8.58
N TRP A 39 -0.05 -2.69 9.13
CA TRP A 39 0.43 -2.71 10.51
C TRP A 39 1.87 -2.23 10.59
N LEU A 40 2.21 -1.62 11.70
CA LEU A 40 3.60 -1.18 11.92
C LEU A 40 4.52 -2.40 12.02
N ALA A 41 5.72 -2.26 11.45
CA ALA A 41 6.77 -3.25 11.63
C ALA A 41 7.41 -3.07 13.01
N ASP A 42 7.77 -4.18 13.67
CA ASP A 42 8.46 -4.12 14.94
C ASP A 42 9.96 -3.81 14.73
N ALA A 43 10.68 -3.59 15.84
CA ALA A 43 12.08 -3.21 15.79
C ALA A 43 12.94 -4.24 15.08
N ALA A 44 12.70 -5.53 15.33
CA ALA A 44 13.48 -6.61 14.72
C ALA A 44 13.28 -6.64 13.20
N MET A 45 12.06 -6.46 12.74
CA MET A 45 11.76 -6.42 11.31
C MET A 45 12.39 -5.19 10.65
N LEU A 46 12.30 -4.03 11.29
CA LEU A 46 12.91 -2.81 10.76
C LEU A 46 14.41 -2.97 10.62
N GLU A 47 15.06 -3.57 11.61
CA GLU A 47 16.51 -3.81 11.59
C GLU A 47 16.88 -4.76 10.44
N ARG A 48 16.12 -5.83 10.24
CA ARG A 48 16.38 -6.77 9.16
C ARG A 48 16.17 -6.13 7.79
N CYS A 49 15.13 -5.34 7.64
CA CYS A 49 14.86 -4.66 6.36
C CYS A 49 15.97 -3.65 6.03
N ALA A 50 16.52 -2.99 7.04
CA ALA A 50 17.57 -2.01 6.84
C ALA A 50 18.86 -2.62 6.28
N GLN A 51 19.07 -3.92 6.47
CA GLN A 51 20.21 -4.62 5.87
C GLN A 51 20.09 -4.69 4.34
N ASP A 52 18.88 -4.75 3.82
CA ASP A 52 18.64 -4.78 2.38
C ASP A 52 18.51 -3.36 1.81
N SER A 53 17.85 -2.49 2.54
CA SER A 53 17.59 -1.12 2.08
C SER A 53 17.49 -0.18 3.28
N PRO A 54 18.47 0.70 3.47
CA PRO A 54 18.39 1.70 4.55
C PRO A 54 17.16 2.57 4.38
N ARG A 55 16.46 2.84 5.48
CA ARG A 55 15.21 3.59 5.45
C ARG A 55 15.42 5.00 5.99
N PRO A 56 15.21 6.04 5.19
CA PRO A 56 15.18 7.41 5.71
C PRO A 56 13.91 7.65 6.53
N ASP A 57 13.91 8.72 7.32
CA ASP A 57 12.76 9.04 8.17
C ASP A 57 11.49 9.38 7.37
N THR A 58 11.65 9.66 6.08
CA THR A 58 10.52 9.98 5.19
C THR A 58 9.82 8.74 4.63
N GLU A 59 10.34 7.54 4.92
CA GLU A 59 9.78 6.29 4.43
C GLU A 59 9.37 5.40 5.59
N ALA A 60 8.42 4.50 5.34
CA ALA A 60 7.92 3.58 6.35
C ALA A 60 7.90 2.15 5.83
N VAL A 61 8.14 1.20 6.72
CA VAL A 61 7.93 -0.23 6.45
C VAL A 61 6.66 -0.65 7.17
N ILE A 62 5.71 -1.18 6.41
CA ILE A 62 4.44 -1.67 6.96
C ILE A 62 4.26 -3.13 6.59
N ARG A 63 3.38 -3.81 7.31
CA ARG A 63 3.02 -5.21 7.04
C ARG A 63 1.57 -5.30 6.64
N ILE A 64 1.29 -6.14 5.66
CA ILE A 64 -0.08 -6.43 5.22
C ILE A 64 -0.21 -7.95 5.17
N PRO A 65 -1.29 -8.53 5.72
CA PRO A 65 -1.45 -9.98 5.68
C PRO A 65 -1.59 -10.50 4.24
N ALA A 66 -1.08 -11.70 4.01
CA ALA A 66 -1.09 -12.30 2.66
C ALA A 66 -2.50 -12.43 2.07
N ARG A 67 -3.53 -12.52 2.91
CA ARG A 67 -4.92 -12.58 2.43
C ARG A 67 -5.38 -11.31 1.72
N MET A 68 -4.59 -10.22 1.80
CA MET A 68 -4.87 -8.98 1.07
C MET A 68 -4.33 -9.00 -0.37
N VAL A 69 -3.72 -10.09 -0.80
CA VAL A 69 -3.15 -10.20 -2.15
C VAL A 69 -4.20 -9.91 -3.22
N LYS A 70 -5.43 -10.34 -3.03
CA LYS A 70 -6.50 -10.09 -4.00
C LYS A 70 -6.74 -8.58 -4.21
N GLN A 71 -6.83 -7.82 -3.11
CA GLN A 71 -7.05 -6.38 -3.18
C GLN A 71 -5.83 -5.66 -3.77
N ILE A 72 -4.63 -6.12 -3.44
CA ILE A 72 -3.40 -5.56 -4.00
C ILE A 72 -3.34 -5.80 -5.51
N ARG A 73 -3.70 -6.99 -5.97
CA ARG A 73 -3.75 -7.28 -7.40
C ARG A 73 -4.77 -6.39 -8.12
N GLU A 74 -5.92 -6.18 -7.51
CA GLU A 74 -6.94 -5.30 -8.09
C GLU A 74 -6.41 -3.87 -8.21
N ALA A 75 -5.70 -3.37 -7.20
CA ALA A 75 -5.08 -2.05 -7.26
C ALA A 75 -4.04 -1.98 -8.39
N CYS A 76 -3.23 -3.02 -8.53
CA CYS A 76 -2.25 -3.09 -9.63
C CYS A 76 -2.94 -3.07 -11.00
N ASP A 77 -4.04 -3.81 -11.15
CA ASP A 77 -4.80 -3.83 -12.41
C ASP A 77 -5.36 -2.46 -12.73
N VAL A 78 -5.87 -1.74 -11.72
CA VAL A 78 -6.38 -0.39 -11.91
C VAL A 78 -5.27 0.55 -12.40
N VAL A 79 -4.10 0.49 -11.76
CA VAL A 79 -2.95 1.30 -12.16
C VAL A 79 -2.52 1.00 -13.59
N GLU A 80 -2.40 -0.29 -13.93
CA GLU A 80 -1.97 -0.70 -15.27
C GLU A 80 -2.96 -0.24 -16.35
N ARG A 81 -4.27 -0.36 -16.08
CA ARG A 81 -5.29 0.09 -17.03
C ARG A 81 -5.26 1.60 -17.21
N SER A 82 -4.91 2.33 -16.16
CA SER A 82 -4.86 3.81 -16.21
C SER A 82 -3.71 4.33 -17.04
N GLN A 83 -2.67 3.52 -17.24
CA GLN A 83 -1.47 3.94 -17.97
C GLN A 83 -1.48 3.53 -19.45
N LEU A 84 -2.45 2.74 -19.84
CA LEU A 84 -2.55 2.26 -21.25
C LEU A 84 -3.45 3.17 -22.11
#